data_bb6c69d5086a45ec5effcbffb09bd7c9
#
_entry.id   bb6c69d5086a45ec5effcbffb09bd7c9
#
_cell.length_a   1.000
_cell.length_b   1.000
_cell.length_c   1.000
_cell.angle_alpha   90.00
_cell.angle_beta   90.00
_cell.angle_gamma   90.00
#
_symmetry.space_group_name_H-M   'P 1'
#
loop_
_entity.id
_entity.type
_entity.pdbx_description
1 polymer ?
#
loop_
_entity_poly.entity_id
_entity_poly.type
_entity_poly.pdbx_seq_one_letter_code
_entity_poly.pdbx_strand_id
1 'polypeptide(L)'
;DVELTPDMVMTVYGSQEGMGHLGMALCDEGDVVLLPDPCYPVFAAGSLMAGAKPYYYPLVAEHDFLPYVKDIPEEVARKARYMVVSLPSNPVGSIATPGIYEEIVEFARKYDILIIHDNAYSDIIYDGAHGGSFLAVPGAREVGVEFFSLSKSFNVTGARISFLVGRPDVIAALRKLRSQIDFGMFLPIQKAAIAALNGPLESVQEQCNMNQERRDALCNGLREIGWDLPNGKGTMFVWARIPGGRTDSMAFCMELMEKAGVIVTPGASFGPHGEGYVRFALVLPPDKIREVIDAIRRSGI
;
A
#
# COMPACT_ATOMS: atom_id res chain seq x y z
N ASP A 1 -4.32 18.40 11.81
CA ASP A 1 -4.35 19.11 10.51
C ASP A 1 -2.93 19.41 10.06
N VAL A 2 -2.70 19.32 8.74
CA VAL A 2 -1.40 19.62 8.11
C VAL A 2 -1.60 20.86 7.23
N GLU A 3 -0.84 21.92 7.50
CA GLU A 3 -0.85 23.10 6.63
C GLU A 3 -0.07 22.82 5.34
N LEU A 4 -0.71 23.07 4.20
CA LEU A 4 -0.15 22.84 2.87
C LEU A 4 -0.25 24.09 2.03
N THR A 5 0.77 24.33 1.22
CA THR A 5 0.80 25.37 0.20
C THR A 5 0.65 24.73 -1.20
N PRO A 6 0.24 25.47 -2.24
CA PRO A 6 0.02 24.91 -3.58
C PRO A 6 1.24 24.23 -4.21
N ASP A 7 2.45 24.61 -3.83
CA ASP A 7 3.70 24.01 -4.28
C ASP A 7 4.01 22.67 -3.57
N MET A 8 3.32 22.39 -2.47
CA MET A 8 3.38 21.13 -1.73
C MET A 8 2.38 20.09 -2.24
N VAL A 9 1.60 20.37 -3.28
CA VAL A 9 0.55 19.44 -3.76
C VAL A 9 0.64 19.27 -5.27
N MET A 10 0.51 18.03 -5.75
CA MET A 10 0.42 17.70 -7.17
C MET A 10 -0.59 16.58 -7.40
N THR A 11 -1.45 16.75 -8.43
CA THR A 11 -2.30 15.66 -8.90
C THR A 11 -1.50 14.66 -9.73
N VAL A 12 -1.80 13.36 -9.56
CA VAL A 12 -1.21 12.26 -10.33
C VAL A 12 -2.31 11.32 -10.85
N TYR A 13 -2.06 10.59 -11.95
CA TYR A 13 -3.00 9.65 -12.56
C TYR A 13 -3.11 8.32 -11.77
N GLY A 14 -3.45 8.43 -10.49
CA GLY A 14 -3.38 7.37 -9.50
C GLY A 14 -1.99 7.28 -8.88
N SER A 15 -1.90 6.81 -7.63
CA SER A 15 -0.62 6.66 -6.91
C SER A 15 0.38 5.79 -7.68
N GLN A 16 -0.10 4.81 -8.46
CA GLN A 16 0.74 3.94 -9.27
C GLN A 16 1.56 4.71 -10.31
N GLU A 17 0.94 5.63 -11.05
CA GLU A 17 1.66 6.48 -12.02
C GLU A 17 2.64 7.40 -11.30
N GLY A 18 2.17 8.07 -10.24
CA GLY A 18 3.02 8.98 -9.48
C GLY A 18 4.24 8.28 -8.88
N MET A 19 4.07 7.09 -8.31
CA MET A 19 5.14 6.30 -7.73
C MET A 19 6.18 5.87 -8.78
N GLY A 20 5.71 5.39 -9.96
CA GLY A 20 6.60 5.00 -11.05
C GLY A 20 7.43 6.17 -11.57
N HIS A 21 6.81 7.31 -11.82
CA HIS A 21 7.53 8.50 -12.29
C HIS A 21 8.39 9.15 -11.20
N LEU A 22 7.99 9.08 -9.93
CA LEU A 22 8.77 9.67 -8.84
C LEU A 22 10.13 8.99 -8.71
N GLY A 23 10.19 7.65 -8.80
CA GLY A 23 11.44 6.92 -8.83
C GLY A 23 12.37 7.37 -9.97
N MET A 24 11.80 7.58 -11.17
CA MET A 24 12.56 8.10 -12.31
C MET A 24 13.03 9.55 -12.12
N ALA A 25 12.26 10.37 -11.39
CA ALA A 25 12.59 11.77 -11.14
C ALA A 25 13.67 11.96 -10.07
N LEU A 26 13.86 10.97 -9.20
CA LEU A 26 14.70 11.10 -7.99
C LEU A 26 15.97 10.26 -8.03
N CYS A 27 16.07 9.25 -8.89
CA CYS A 27 17.19 8.33 -8.92
C CYS A 27 18.06 8.50 -10.16
N ASP A 28 19.35 8.28 -9.95
CA ASP A 28 20.34 8.06 -10.98
C ASP A 28 20.83 6.59 -10.95
N GLU A 29 21.57 6.18 -11.99
CA GLU A 29 22.14 4.85 -12.10
C GLU A 29 23.03 4.53 -10.87
N GLY A 30 22.72 3.41 -10.23
CA GLY A 30 23.48 2.92 -9.07
C GLY A 30 23.00 3.43 -7.71
N ASP A 31 22.08 4.40 -7.65
CA ASP A 31 21.44 4.82 -6.39
C ASP A 31 20.80 3.65 -5.66
N VAL A 32 20.81 3.68 -4.34
CA VAL A 32 20.14 2.69 -3.50
C VAL A 32 18.77 3.21 -3.07
N VAL A 33 17.74 2.36 -3.13
CA VAL A 33 16.40 2.67 -2.63
C VAL A 33 15.93 1.59 -1.68
N LEU A 34 15.25 1.97 -0.59
CA LEU A 34 14.72 1.04 0.41
C LEU A 34 13.26 0.76 0.11
N LEU A 35 12.93 -0.50 -0.15
CA LEU A 35 11.58 -0.95 -0.46
C LEU A 35 11.13 -2.04 0.52
N PRO A 36 9.85 -2.08 0.91
CA PRO A 36 9.34 -3.17 1.73
C PRO A 36 9.27 -4.49 0.94
N ASP A 37 9.33 -5.62 1.63
CA ASP A 37 9.09 -6.95 1.07
C ASP A 37 8.30 -7.80 2.09
N PRO A 38 7.07 -8.23 1.78
CA PRO A 38 6.35 -8.08 0.51
C PRO A 38 5.84 -6.64 0.26
N CYS A 39 5.68 -6.25 -1.00
CA CYS A 39 5.17 -4.93 -1.35
C CYS A 39 4.41 -4.90 -2.69
N TYR A 40 3.73 -3.78 -2.94
CA TYR A 40 3.11 -3.54 -4.24
C TYR A 40 4.19 -3.35 -5.31
N PRO A 41 4.16 -4.12 -6.43
CA PRO A 41 5.28 -4.18 -7.40
C PRO A 41 5.71 -2.84 -8.00
N VAL A 42 4.81 -1.85 -8.06
CA VAL A 42 5.13 -0.54 -8.64
C VAL A 42 6.20 0.22 -7.86
N PHE A 43 6.41 -0.10 -6.58
CA PHE A 43 7.40 0.60 -5.74
C PHE A 43 8.82 0.47 -6.30
N ALA A 44 9.13 -0.67 -6.93
CA ALA A 44 10.42 -0.88 -7.58
C ALA A 44 10.50 -0.30 -9.00
N ALA A 45 9.37 -0.18 -9.70
CA ALA A 45 9.37 0.06 -11.15
C ALA A 45 10.13 1.32 -11.56
N GLY A 46 9.83 2.46 -10.93
CA GLY A 46 10.45 3.75 -11.30
C GLY A 46 11.94 3.80 -11.02
N SER A 47 12.39 3.29 -9.87
CA SER A 47 13.80 3.24 -9.51
C SER A 47 14.60 2.29 -10.41
N LEU A 48 14.02 1.13 -10.73
CA LEU A 48 14.65 0.18 -11.66
C LEU A 48 14.81 0.76 -13.07
N MET A 49 13.81 1.51 -13.57
CA MET A 49 13.89 2.20 -14.85
C MET A 49 14.98 3.30 -14.87
N ALA A 50 15.29 3.89 -13.72
CA ALA A 50 16.38 4.84 -13.56
C ALA A 50 17.76 4.17 -13.32
N GLY A 51 17.82 2.84 -13.26
CA GLY A 51 19.05 2.10 -13.00
C GLY A 51 19.45 2.03 -11.51
N ALA A 52 18.56 2.40 -10.60
CA ALA A 52 18.79 2.28 -9.17
C ALA A 52 18.74 0.82 -8.69
N LYS A 53 19.29 0.57 -7.51
CA LYS A 53 19.43 -0.74 -6.87
C LYS A 53 18.51 -0.83 -5.66
N PRO A 54 17.37 -1.53 -5.75
CA PRO A 54 16.52 -1.76 -4.59
C PRO A 54 17.22 -2.62 -3.52
N TYR A 55 17.13 -2.16 -2.28
CA TYR A 55 17.34 -2.96 -1.08
C TYR A 55 15.98 -3.23 -0.46
N TYR A 56 15.62 -4.49 -0.33
CA TYR A 56 14.33 -4.90 0.22
C TYR A 56 14.45 -5.15 1.72
N TYR A 57 13.72 -4.35 2.53
CA TYR A 57 13.62 -4.59 3.97
C TYR A 57 12.39 -5.46 4.27
N PRO A 58 12.53 -6.50 5.12
CA PRO A 58 11.46 -7.47 5.31
C PRO A 58 10.31 -6.91 6.14
N LEU A 59 9.07 -7.20 5.71
CA LEU A 59 7.86 -7.08 6.52
C LEU A 59 7.46 -8.49 6.97
N VAL A 60 7.72 -8.82 8.23
CA VAL A 60 7.54 -10.16 8.79
C VAL A 60 6.48 -10.18 9.88
N ALA A 61 5.89 -11.37 10.10
CA ALA A 61 4.82 -11.55 11.08
C ALA A 61 5.27 -11.22 12.50
N GLU A 62 6.53 -11.47 12.83
CA GLU A 62 7.15 -11.17 14.13
C GLU A 62 7.13 -9.68 14.49
N HIS A 63 7.03 -8.81 13.48
CA HIS A 63 6.88 -7.35 13.60
C HIS A 63 5.53 -6.85 13.10
N ASP A 64 4.48 -7.69 13.14
CA ASP A 64 3.13 -7.34 12.65
C ASP A 64 3.13 -6.81 11.19
N PHE A 65 4.08 -7.24 10.38
CA PHE A 65 4.32 -6.73 9.01
C PHE A 65 4.53 -5.21 8.95
N LEU A 66 5.09 -4.62 9.99
CA LEU A 66 5.45 -3.19 10.03
C LEU A 66 6.93 -3.00 9.65
N PRO A 67 7.29 -1.81 9.11
CA PRO A 67 8.68 -1.45 8.90
C PRO A 67 9.47 -1.47 10.22
N TYR A 68 10.56 -2.23 10.27
CA TYR A 68 11.47 -2.24 11.40
C TYR A 68 12.83 -1.68 10.97
N VAL A 69 12.95 -0.36 11.04
CA VAL A 69 14.10 0.39 10.48
C VAL A 69 15.45 0.05 11.14
N LYS A 70 15.42 -0.57 12.34
CA LYS A 70 16.64 -0.95 13.07
C LYS A 70 17.37 -2.14 12.44
N ASP A 71 16.66 -2.94 11.61
CA ASP A 71 17.25 -4.08 10.91
C ASP A 71 17.90 -3.68 9.56
N ILE A 72 17.75 -2.42 9.14
CA ILE A 72 18.39 -1.92 7.92
C ILE A 72 19.87 -1.65 8.22
N PRO A 73 20.81 -2.33 7.53
CA PRO A 73 22.24 -2.14 7.76
C PRO A 73 22.66 -0.69 7.55
N GLU A 74 23.52 -0.18 8.43
CA GLU A 74 23.92 1.23 8.39
C GLU A 74 24.62 1.62 7.08
N GLU A 75 25.41 0.72 6.51
CA GLU A 75 26.08 0.95 5.22
C GLU A 75 25.10 1.03 4.05
N VAL A 76 23.92 0.42 4.16
CA VAL A 76 22.82 0.52 3.20
C VAL A 76 22.07 1.83 3.42
N ALA A 77 21.70 2.13 4.67
CA ALA A 77 20.99 3.35 5.01
C ALA A 77 21.75 4.60 4.58
N ARG A 78 23.10 4.64 4.76
CA ARG A 78 23.95 5.77 4.35
C ARG A 78 24.02 6.01 2.83
N LYS A 79 23.61 5.05 2.01
CA LYS A 79 23.59 5.13 0.54
C LYS A 79 22.18 5.31 -0.01
N ALA A 80 21.17 5.16 0.85
CA ALA A 80 19.80 5.17 0.40
C ALA A 80 19.33 6.57 0.00
N ARG A 81 18.79 6.68 -1.19
CA ARG A 81 18.19 7.90 -1.73
C ARG A 81 16.83 8.18 -1.12
N TYR A 82 16.00 7.12 -1.08
CA TYR A 82 14.68 7.18 -0.45
C TYR A 82 14.28 5.83 0.13
N MET A 83 13.27 5.88 0.99
CA MET A 83 12.59 4.72 1.55
C MET A 83 11.09 4.81 1.24
N VAL A 84 10.50 3.74 0.68
CA VAL A 84 9.06 3.63 0.52
C VAL A 84 8.46 2.98 1.76
N VAL A 85 7.41 3.58 2.29
CA VAL A 85 6.57 3.06 3.38
C VAL A 85 5.14 3.01 2.89
N SER A 86 4.40 1.94 3.16
CA SER A 86 2.98 1.81 2.77
C SER A 86 2.16 1.38 3.98
N LEU A 87 1.36 2.30 4.51
CA LEU A 87 0.47 2.09 5.65
C LEU A 87 -0.82 2.91 5.47
N PRO A 88 -1.99 2.27 5.33
CA PRO A 88 -2.23 0.82 5.33
C PRO A 88 -1.58 0.09 4.17
N SER A 89 -1.00 -1.08 4.46
CA SER A 89 -0.11 -1.78 3.53
C SER A 89 -0.84 -2.74 2.58
N ASN A 90 -0.51 -2.66 1.31
CA ASN A 90 -0.82 -3.69 0.32
C ASN A 90 0.48 -4.48 0.00
N PRO A 91 0.54 -5.81 0.28
CA PRO A 91 -0.60 -6.74 0.42
C PRO A 91 -1.05 -7.05 1.86
N VAL A 92 -0.28 -6.73 2.89
CA VAL A 92 -0.36 -7.35 4.22
C VAL A 92 -1.47 -6.82 5.13
N GLY A 93 -2.04 -5.64 4.83
CA GLY A 93 -3.16 -5.06 5.59
C GLY A 93 -2.78 -4.44 6.93
N SER A 94 -1.47 -4.26 7.23
CA SER A 94 -1.00 -3.54 8.42
C SER A 94 -1.36 -2.08 8.36
N ILE A 95 -1.64 -1.47 9.50
CA ILE A 95 -1.84 -0.03 9.69
C ILE A 95 -0.77 0.54 10.60
N ALA A 96 -0.57 1.85 10.54
CA ALA A 96 0.37 2.51 11.44
C ALA A 96 -0.01 2.30 12.91
N THR A 97 1.01 2.02 13.73
CA THR A 97 0.90 1.95 15.19
C THR A 97 1.45 3.23 15.82
N PRO A 98 1.05 3.58 17.04
CA PRO A 98 1.62 4.74 17.73
C PRO A 98 3.16 4.69 17.75
N GLY A 99 3.81 5.78 17.38
CA GLY A 99 5.27 5.92 17.38
C GLY A 99 5.99 5.45 16.12
N ILE A 100 5.33 4.69 15.21
CA ILE A 100 6.00 4.15 14.01
C ILE A 100 6.50 5.26 13.07
N TYR A 101 5.71 6.30 12.88
CA TYR A 101 6.10 7.41 12.00
C TYR A 101 7.21 8.27 12.60
N GLU A 102 7.22 8.44 13.93
CA GLU A 102 8.28 9.11 14.66
C GLU A 102 9.62 8.36 14.50
N GLU A 103 9.63 7.03 14.64
CA GLU A 103 10.83 6.20 14.41
C GLU A 103 11.33 6.34 12.96
N ILE A 104 10.42 6.36 11.98
CA ILE A 104 10.76 6.54 10.56
C ILE A 104 11.32 7.94 10.30
N VAL A 105 10.77 9.00 10.91
CA VAL A 105 11.28 10.36 10.78
C VAL A 105 12.70 10.49 11.39
N GLU A 106 12.93 9.89 12.56
CA GLU A 106 14.26 9.87 13.18
C GLU A 106 15.28 9.14 12.30
N PHE A 107 14.90 7.99 11.75
CA PHE A 107 15.75 7.24 10.81
C PHE A 107 16.06 8.06 9.55
N ALA A 108 15.03 8.68 8.96
CA ALA A 108 15.16 9.51 7.78
C ALA A 108 16.14 10.70 8.00
N ARG A 109 16.00 11.39 9.13
CA ARG A 109 16.88 12.51 9.50
C ARG A 109 18.32 12.06 9.75
N LYS A 110 18.49 10.91 10.43
CA LYS A 110 19.83 10.38 10.76
C LYS A 110 20.66 10.08 9.52
N TYR A 111 20.02 9.58 8.46
CA TYR A 111 20.71 9.11 7.25
C TYR A 111 20.45 9.96 6.01
N ASP A 112 19.73 11.08 6.14
CA ASP A 112 19.33 11.98 5.04
C ASP A 112 18.54 11.25 3.94
N ILE A 113 17.56 10.44 4.34
CA ILE A 113 16.73 9.61 3.46
C ILE A 113 15.38 10.30 3.24
N LEU A 114 14.93 10.41 1.98
CA LEU A 114 13.57 10.85 1.67
C LEU A 114 12.57 9.71 1.97
N ILE A 115 11.50 10.00 2.70
CA ILE A 115 10.40 9.05 2.88
C ILE A 115 9.32 9.29 1.82
N ILE A 116 8.93 8.21 1.14
CA ILE A 116 7.80 8.18 0.21
C ILE A 116 6.73 7.30 0.85
N HIS A 117 5.70 7.92 1.43
CA HIS A 117 4.61 7.20 2.09
C HIS A 117 3.44 6.97 1.12
N ASP A 118 3.05 5.71 0.91
CA ASP A 118 1.84 5.35 0.18
C ASP A 118 0.68 5.14 1.15
N ASN A 119 -0.23 6.12 1.20
CA ASN A 119 -1.43 6.13 2.03
C ASN A 119 -2.72 6.01 1.18
N ALA A 120 -2.66 5.21 0.13
CA ALA A 120 -3.79 5.05 -0.79
C ALA A 120 -5.04 4.41 -0.14
N TYR A 121 -4.90 3.82 1.04
CA TYR A 121 -5.97 3.17 1.81
C TYR A 121 -6.30 3.90 3.11
N SER A 122 -6.00 5.20 3.20
CA SER A 122 -6.18 6.04 4.40
C SER A 122 -7.53 5.91 5.08
N ASP A 123 -8.60 5.73 4.28
CA ASP A 123 -9.99 5.66 4.75
C ASP A 123 -10.55 4.23 4.83
N ILE A 124 -9.74 3.22 4.51
CA ILE A 124 -10.15 1.80 4.63
C ILE A 124 -9.38 1.17 5.79
N ILE A 125 -9.79 1.53 6.98
CA ILE A 125 -9.25 1.06 8.26
C ILE A 125 -10.42 0.64 9.12
N TYR A 126 -10.32 -0.51 9.76
CA TYR A 126 -11.41 -1.23 10.39
C TYR A 126 -11.42 -1.11 11.91
N ASP A 127 -12.53 -1.51 12.53
CA ASP A 127 -12.68 -1.66 13.98
C ASP A 127 -12.46 -0.36 14.76
N GLY A 128 -12.78 0.79 14.13
CA GLY A 128 -12.60 2.12 14.75
C GLY A 128 -11.15 2.57 14.92
N ALA A 129 -10.21 1.85 14.32
CA ALA A 129 -8.80 2.24 14.33
C ALA A 129 -8.53 3.41 13.37
N HIS A 130 -7.40 4.08 13.55
CA HIS A 130 -6.95 5.19 12.72
C HIS A 130 -5.49 4.98 12.31
N GLY A 131 -5.17 5.14 11.01
CA GLY A 131 -3.81 5.06 10.49
C GLY A 131 -3.05 6.37 10.55
N GLY A 132 -3.78 7.48 10.50
CA GLY A 132 -3.21 8.82 10.46
C GLY A 132 -2.52 9.15 9.13
N SER A 133 -1.85 10.31 9.12
CA SER A 133 -0.98 10.76 8.03
C SER A 133 0.45 10.85 8.54
N PHE A 134 1.39 10.34 7.75
CA PHE A 134 2.83 10.50 8.02
C PHE A 134 3.20 11.99 8.17
N LEU A 135 2.65 12.84 7.28
CA LEU A 135 2.96 14.27 7.28
C LEU A 135 2.41 15.04 8.50
N ALA A 136 1.52 14.42 9.30
CA ALA A 136 1.01 15.02 10.53
C ALA A 136 2.02 14.90 11.70
N VAL A 137 3.02 14.04 11.59
CA VAL A 137 4.05 13.86 12.63
C VAL A 137 5.08 14.99 12.56
N PRO A 138 5.52 15.53 13.70
CA PRO A 138 6.55 16.57 13.74
C PRO A 138 7.82 16.16 13.00
N GLY A 139 8.23 17.01 12.05
CA GLY A 139 9.42 16.77 11.24
C GLY A 139 9.24 15.91 9.98
N ALA A 140 8.09 15.28 9.80
CA ALA A 140 7.82 14.46 8.62
C ALA A 140 7.80 15.26 7.31
N ARG A 141 7.27 16.50 7.34
CA ARG A 141 7.22 17.39 6.17
C ARG A 141 8.60 17.82 5.65
N GLU A 142 9.62 17.73 6.51
CA GLU A 142 11.02 18.05 6.15
C GLU A 142 11.69 16.88 5.43
N VAL A 143 11.23 15.65 5.68
CA VAL A 143 11.88 14.44 5.22
C VAL A 143 11.04 13.61 4.25
N GLY A 144 9.79 14.01 3.95
CA GLY A 144 8.96 13.10 3.18
C GLY A 144 7.86 13.72 2.31
N VAL A 145 7.27 12.83 1.53
CA VAL A 145 6.06 13.04 0.73
C VAL A 145 5.08 11.90 0.95
N GLU A 146 3.80 12.14 0.73
CA GLU A 146 2.73 11.18 0.95
C GLU A 146 1.77 11.15 -0.22
N PHE A 147 1.40 9.92 -0.64
CA PHE A 147 0.38 9.70 -1.66
C PHE A 147 -0.99 9.47 -1.02
N PHE A 148 -2.00 10.19 -1.51
CA PHE A 148 -3.40 9.95 -1.22
C PHE A 148 -4.17 9.60 -2.48
N SER A 149 -5.15 8.71 -2.40
CA SER A 149 -5.90 8.26 -3.57
C SER A 149 -7.41 8.30 -3.36
N LEU A 150 -8.14 8.93 -4.27
CA LEU A 150 -9.60 8.86 -4.28
C LEU A 150 -10.11 7.51 -4.82
N SER A 151 -9.26 6.73 -5.46
CA SER A 151 -9.61 5.44 -6.08
C SER A 151 -10.27 4.47 -5.10
N LYS A 152 -9.83 4.48 -3.83
CA LYS A 152 -10.27 3.53 -2.80
C LYS A 152 -11.31 4.14 -1.89
N SER A 153 -11.06 5.34 -1.38
CA SER A 153 -11.97 6.05 -0.49
C SER A 153 -13.33 6.33 -1.12
N PHE A 154 -13.34 6.77 -2.38
CA PHE A 154 -14.56 7.11 -3.13
C PHE A 154 -14.98 6.06 -4.16
N ASN A 155 -14.31 4.90 -4.21
CA ASN A 155 -14.57 3.82 -5.16
C ASN A 155 -14.57 4.30 -6.64
N VAL A 156 -13.66 5.23 -7.00
CA VAL A 156 -13.55 5.84 -8.33
C VAL A 156 -12.25 5.43 -9.03
N THR A 157 -11.86 4.17 -8.93
CA THR A 157 -10.59 3.64 -9.44
C THR A 157 -10.33 4.00 -10.91
N GLY A 158 -11.36 3.98 -11.76
CA GLY A 158 -11.27 4.33 -13.19
C GLY A 158 -11.04 5.81 -13.47
N ALA A 159 -11.32 6.72 -12.54
CA ALA A 159 -11.11 8.16 -12.69
C ALA A 159 -9.62 8.55 -12.73
N ARG A 160 -8.73 7.68 -12.23
CA ARG A 160 -7.27 7.86 -12.24
C ARG A 160 -6.83 9.17 -11.60
N ILE A 161 -7.30 9.48 -10.39
CA ILE A 161 -6.91 10.68 -9.63
C ILE A 161 -6.41 10.32 -8.25
N SER A 162 -5.22 10.82 -7.94
CA SER A 162 -4.55 10.76 -6.64
C SER A 162 -3.73 12.04 -6.45
N PHE A 163 -3.17 12.20 -5.28
CA PHE A 163 -2.37 13.36 -4.92
C PHE A 163 -1.04 12.92 -4.36
N LEU A 164 0.05 13.60 -4.75
CA LEU A 164 1.32 13.61 -4.06
C LEU A 164 1.41 14.90 -3.26
N VAL A 165 1.72 14.79 -1.97
CA VAL A 165 1.73 15.90 -1.01
C VAL A 165 3.02 15.86 -0.20
N GLY A 166 3.59 17.01 0.14
CA GLY A 166 4.75 17.11 1.02
C GLY A 166 5.85 18.02 0.50
N ARG A 167 7.09 17.59 0.53
CA ARG A 167 8.29 18.42 0.19
C ARG A 167 8.17 19.10 -1.17
N PRO A 168 8.26 20.45 -1.26
CA PRO A 168 8.09 21.20 -2.51
C PRO A 168 9.15 20.86 -3.58
N ASP A 169 10.38 20.58 -3.18
CA ASP A 169 11.47 20.22 -4.09
C ASP A 169 11.20 18.87 -4.79
N VAL A 170 10.67 17.90 -4.07
CA VAL A 170 10.26 16.58 -4.61
C VAL A 170 9.07 16.74 -5.56
N ILE A 171 8.08 17.55 -5.18
CA ILE A 171 6.94 17.89 -6.04
C ILE A 171 7.42 18.58 -7.31
N ALA A 172 8.36 19.52 -7.22
CA ALA A 172 8.93 20.22 -8.35
C ALA A 172 9.70 19.29 -9.30
N ALA A 173 10.45 18.31 -8.76
CA ALA A 173 11.17 17.32 -9.55
C ALA A 173 10.19 16.45 -10.37
N LEU A 174 9.15 15.92 -9.73
CA LEU A 174 8.11 15.14 -10.42
C LEU A 174 7.36 16.00 -11.46
N ARG A 175 7.01 17.23 -11.13
CA ARG A 175 6.35 18.16 -12.05
C ARG A 175 7.20 18.44 -13.28
N LYS A 176 8.51 18.61 -13.10
CA LYS A 176 9.46 18.81 -14.21
C LYS A 176 9.49 17.59 -15.13
N LEU A 177 9.58 16.38 -14.60
CA LEU A 177 9.56 15.15 -15.39
C LEU A 177 8.24 15.04 -16.15
N ARG A 178 7.10 15.17 -15.45
CA ARG A 178 5.77 15.00 -16.05
C ARG A 178 5.43 16.06 -17.10
N SER A 179 5.99 17.26 -17.01
CA SER A 179 5.79 18.30 -18.04
C SER A 179 6.28 17.87 -19.43
N GLN A 180 7.10 16.79 -19.49
CA GLN A 180 7.59 16.20 -20.74
C GLN A 180 6.86 14.89 -21.12
N ILE A 181 5.94 14.42 -20.29
CA ILE A 181 5.19 13.17 -20.46
C ILE A 181 3.72 13.46 -20.79
N ASP A 182 3.10 14.39 -20.07
CA ASP A 182 1.72 14.76 -20.22
C ASP A 182 1.49 16.27 -20.01
N PHE A 183 0.35 16.78 -20.48
CA PHE A 183 -0.04 18.20 -20.32
C PHE A 183 -0.96 18.44 -19.11
N GLY A 184 -1.12 17.47 -18.26
CA GLY A 184 -1.96 17.56 -17.07
C GLY A 184 -3.29 16.82 -17.19
N MET A 185 -3.93 16.70 -16.03
CA MET A 185 -5.15 15.90 -15.88
C MET A 185 -6.37 16.56 -16.50
N PHE A 186 -7.23 15.77 -17.14
CA PHE A 186 -8.50 16.19 -17.72
C PHE A 186 -9.36 16.94 -16.70
N LEU A 187 -9.74 18.19 -17.03
CA LEU A 187 -10.39 19.11 -16.11
C LEU A 187 -11.68 18.56 -15.44
N PRO A 188 -12.57 17.82 -16.13
CA PRO A 188 -13.73 17.22 -15.49
C PRO A 188 -13.39 16.29 -14.33
N ILE A 189 -12.30 15.52 -14.42
CA ILE A 189 -11.85 14.63 -13.33
C ILE A 189 -11.39 15.47 -12.12
N GLN A 190 -10.67 16.57 -12.36
CA GLN A 190 -10.26 17.48 -11.29
C GLN A 190 -11.48 18.11 -10.58
N LYS A 191 -12.50 18.55 -11.35
CA LYS A 191 -13.75 19.08 -10.80
C LYS A 191 -14.53 18.03 -10.01
N ALA A 192 -14.57 16.78 -10.50
CA ALA A 192 -15.17 15.65 -9.77
C ALA A 192 -14.47 15.40 -8.43
N ALA A 193 -13.13 15.45 -8.42
CA ALA A 193 -12.34 15.33 -7.18
C ALA A 193 -12.64 16.47 -6.19
N ILE A 194 -12.72 17.70 -6.67
CA ILE A 194 -13.08 18.85 -5.83
C ILE A 194 -14.48 18.65 -5.23
N ALA A 195 -15.45 18.19 -6.01
CA ALA A 195 -16.80 17.92 -5.53
C ALA A 195 -16.81 16.79 -4.49
N ALA A 196 -16.06 15.71 -4.72
CA ALA A 196 -15.94 14.60 -3.79
C ALA A 196 -15.32 15.03 -2.44
N LEU A 197 -14.22 15.78 -2.48
CA LEU A 197 -13.49 16.22 -1.29
C LEU A 197 -14.24 17.29 -0.48
N ASN A 198 -15.10 18.09 -1.10
CA ASN A 198 -15.95 19.08 -0.42
C ASN A 198 -17.36 18.57 -0.11
N GLY A 199 -17.68 17.37 -0.58
CA GLY A 199 -18.98 16.73 -0.35
C GLY A 199 -19.04 16.02 1.00
N PRO A 200 -20.19 15.39 1.28
CA PRO A 200 -20.36 14.58 2.48
C PRO A 200 -19.50 13.32 2.42
N LEU A 201 -18.97 12.87 3.56
CA LEU A 201 -18.07 11.70 3.65
C LEU A 201 -18.80 10.42 4.04
N GLU A 202 -20.12 10.41 4.12
CA GLU A 202 -20.93 9.22 4.45
C GLU A 202 -20.67 8.06 3.49
N SER A 203 -20.52 8.35 2.19
CA SER A 203 -20.21 7.32 1.19
C SER A 203 -18.83 6.68 1.40
N VAL A 204 -17.86 7.41 1.94
CA VAL A 204 -16.53 6.90 2.32
C VAL A 204 -16.68 5.94 3.50
N GLN A 205 -17.46 6.33 4.51
CA GLN A 205 -17.73 5.49 5.67
C GLN A 205 -18.52 4.23 5.30
N GLU A 206 -19.53 4.35 4.42
CA GLU A 206 -20.28 3.20 3.90
C GLU A 206 -19.36 2.24 3.14
N GLN A 207 -18.44 2.75 2.32
CA GLN A 207 -17.46 1.94 1.62
C GLN A 207 -16.51 1.21 2.59
N CYS A 208 -16.09 1.86 3.66
CA CYS A 208 -15.27 1.25 4.70
C CYS A 208 -16.04 0.14 5.43
N ASN A 209 -17.28 0.42 5.86
CA ASN A 209 -18.14 -0.55 6.55
C ASN A 209 -18.40 -1.79 5.70
N MET A 210 -18.71 -1.61 4.41
CA MET A 210 -18.92 -2.71 3.47
C MET A 210 -17.66 -3.58 3.32
N ASN A 211 -16.48 -2.99 3.27
CA ASN A 211 -15.23 -3.74 3.23
C ASN A 211 -14.96 -4.47 4.55
N GLN A 212 -15.31 -3.88 5.68
CA GLN A 212 -15.21 -4.54 6.99
C GLN A 212 -16.12 -5.77 7.07
N GLU A 213 -17.37 -5.68 6.63
CA GLU A 213 -18.30 -6.81 6.57
C GLU A 213 -17.77 -7.96 5.70
N ARG A 214 -17.18 -7.63 4.56
CA ARG A 214 -16.52 -8.60 3.67
C ARG A 214 -15.31 -9.25 4.31
N ARG A 215 -14.44 -8.44 4.96
CA ARG A 215 -13.29 -8.94 5.73
C ARG A 215 -13.74 -9.91 6.81
N ASP A 216 -14.76 -9.55 7.59
CA ASP A 216 -15.26 -10.36 8.69
C ASP A 216 -15.83 -11.68 8.18
N ALA A 217 -16.64 -11.63 7.12
CA ALA A 217 -17.18 -12.85 6.50
C ALA A 217 -16.07 -13.77 5.99
N LEU A 218 -15.03 -13.24 5.33
CA LEU A 218 -13.93 -14.03 4.81
C LEU A 218 -13.05 -14.59 5.94
N CYS A 219 -12.62 -13.75 6.88
CA CYS A 219 -11.72 -14.18 7.96
C CYS A 219 -12.40 -15.20 8.88
N ASN A 220 -13.65 -14.99 9.24
CA ASN A 220 -14.40 -15.94 10.06
C ASN A 220 -14.60 -17.27 9.33
N GLY A 221 -15.04 -17.22 8.06
CA GLY A 221 -15.22 -18.43 7.28
C GLY A 221 -13.94 -19.24 7.04
N LEU A 222 -12.81 -18.56 6.79
CA LEU A 222 -11.50 -19.23 6.65
C LEU A 222 -11.09 -19.91 7.98
N ARG A 223 -11.29 -19.25 9.13
CA ARG A 223 -10.99 -19.86 10.45
C ARG A 223 -11.88 -21.10 10.73
N GLU A 224 -13.16 -21.06 10.36
CA GLU A 224 -14.08 -22.20 10.49
C GLU A 224 -13.63 -23.44 9.71
N ILE A 225 -12.82 -23.25 8.65
CA ILE A 225 -12.25 -24.35 7.87
C ILE A 225 -10.77 -24.62 8.20
N GLY A 226 -10.26 -24.04 9.31
CA GLY A 226 -8.95 -24.39 9.87
C GLY A 226 -7.78 -23.51 9.43
N TRP A 227 -8.02 -22.37 8.78
CA TRP A 227 -6.96 -21.41 8.47
C TRP A 227 -6.63 -20.57 9.71
N ASP A 228 -5.34 -20.37 9.95
CA ASP A 228 -4.84 -19.50 11.00
C ASP A 228 -4.50 -18.13 10.43
N LEU A 229 -5.36 -17.14 10.70
CA LEU A 229 -5.14 -15.76 10.26
C LEU A 229 -5.81 -14.76 11.21
N PRO A 230 -5.16 -13.61 11.48
CA PRO A 230 -5.78 -12.48 12.17
C PRO A 230 -6.78 -11.77 11.24
N ASN A 231 -7.63 -10.92 11.81
CA ASN A 231 -8.35 -9.93 11.03
C ASN A 231 -7.38 -8.89 10.50
N GLY A 232 -7.37 -8.64 9.19
CA GLY A 232 -6.69 -7.50 8.62
C GLY A 232 -7.23 -6.18 9.20
N LYS A 233 -6.35 -5.24 9.52
CA LYS A 233 -6.72 -3.96 10.16
C LYS A 233 -7.09 -2.88 9.16
N GLY A 234 -6.69 -3.04 7.90
CA GLY A 234 -6.97 -2.08 6.84
C GLY A 234 -6.86 -2.69 5.45
N THR A 235 -7.06 -1.87 4.44
CA THR A 235 -7.09 -2.19 3.00
C THR A 235 -8.29 -3.04 2.57
N MET A 236 -8.45 -3.24 1.28
CA MET A 236 -9.46 -4.13 0.70
C MET A 236 -8.91 -5.55 0.42
N PHE A 237 -7.93 -5.99 1.21
CA PHE A 237 -7.26 -7.28 1.06
C PHE A 237 -7.17 -8.01 2.40
N VAL A 238 -7.12 -9.34 2.31
CA VAL A 238 -6.77 -10.22 3.43
C VAL A 238 -5.52 -10.98 3.05
N TRP A 239 -4.48 -10.85 3.88
CA TRP A 239 -3.22 -11.57 3.77
C TRP A 239 -3.30 -12.81 4.66
N ALA A 240 -3.32 -13.98 4.05
CA ALA A 240 -3.55 -15.23 4.75
C ALA A 240 -2.37 -16.17 4.55
N ARG A 241 -1.89 -16.77 5.66
CA ARG A 241 -0.91 -17.85 5.61
C ARG A 241 -1.53 -19.09 4.98
N ILE A 242 -0.79 -19.74 4.11
CA ILE A 242 -1.24 -20.99 3.47
C ILE A 242 -1.30 -22.09 4.53
N PRO A 243 -2.41 -22.84 4.63
CA PRO A 243 -2.56 -23.89 5.62
C PRO A 243 -1.58 -25.04 5.39
N GLY A 244 -1.34 -25.83 6.45
CA GLY A 244 -0.48 -27.02 6.38
C GLY A 244 1.02 -26.75 6.24
N GLY A 245 1.49 -25.51 6.49
CA GLY A 245 2.92 -25.17 6.41
C GLY A 245 3.49 -25.15 4.99
N ARG A 246 2.63 -25.08 3.99
CA ARG A 246 3.03 -25.01 2.57
C ARG A 246 3.66 -23.65 2.27
N THR A 247 4.76 -23.65 1.49
CA THR A 247 5.53 -22.44 1.19
C THR A 247 5.45 -22.01 -0.28
N ASP A 248 5.08 -22.89 -1.21
CA ASP A 248 4.92 -22.56 -2.63
C ASP A 248 3.54 -21.93 -2.85
N SER A 249 3.51 -20.59 -2.86
CA SER A 249 2.28 -19.82 -2.99
C SER A 249 1.66 -19.92 -4.39
N MET A 250 2.47 -20.08 -5.43
CA MET A 250 1.97 -20.23 -6.81
C MET A 250 1.30 -21.60 -7.01
N ALA A 251 1.95 -22.68 -6.60
CA ALA A 251 1.39 -24.02 -6.68
C ALA A 251 0.08 -24.12 -5.88
N PHE A 252 0.03 -23.49 -4.70
CA PHE A 252 -1.19 -23.42 -3.89
C PHE A 252 -2.32 -22.67 -4.61
N CYS A 253 -2.04 -21.52 -5.22
CA CYS A 253 -3.06 -20.76 -5.96
C CYS A 253 -3.61 -21.53 -7.15
N MET A 254 -2.76 -22.25 -7.87
CA MET A 254 -3.18 -23.11 -9.00
C MET A 254 -4.08 -24.25 -8.52
N GLU A 255 -3.69 -24.93 -7.44
CA GLU A 255 -4.51 -26.00 -6.85
C GLU A 255 -5.86 -25.49 -6.35
N LEU A 256 -5.89 -24.31 -5.70
CA LEU A 256 -7.11 -23.69 -5.21
C LEU A 256 -8.06 -23.33 -6.37
N MET A 257 -7.50 -22.81 -7.45
CA MET A 257 -8.26 -22.51 -8.67
C MET A 257 -8.83 -23.78 -9.31
N GLU A 258 -8.04 -24.82 -9.44
CA GLU A 258 -8.45 -26.08 -10.08
C GLU A 258 -9.51 -26.85 -9.27
N LYS A 259 -9.32 -26.94 -7.95
CA LYS A 259 -10.18 -27.75 -7.08
C LYS A 259 -11.41 -27.01 -6.54
N ALA A 260 -11.26 -25.72 -6.26
CA ALA A 260 -12.31 -24.90 -5.64
C ALA A 260 -12.91 -23.84 -6.57
N GLY A 261 -12.30 -23.57 -7.72
CA GLY A 261 -12.69 -22.46 -8.60
C GLY A 261 -12.44 -21.07 -8.00
N VAL A 262 -11.52 -20.97 -7.03
CA VAL A 262 -11.24 -19.74 -6.29
C VAL A 262 -9.89 -19.19 -6.74
N ILE A 263 -9.89 -17.93 -7.17
CA ILE A 263 -8.66 -17.23 -7.63
C ILE A 263 -8.22 -16.26 -6.54
N VAL A 264 -6.98 -16.42 -6.10
CA VAL A 264 -6.27 -15.54 -5.17
C VAL A 264 -4.91 -15.15 -5.75
N THR A 265 -4.27 -14.13 -5.19
CA THR A 265 -2.94 -13.72 -5.64
C THR A 265 -1.88 -14.44 -4.80
N PRO A 266 -0.91 -15.13 -5.42
CA PRO A 266 0.18 -15.76 -4.69
C PRO A 266 1.07 -14.71 -4.03
N GLY A 267 1.53 -15.01 -2.81
CA GLY A 267 2.35 -14.07 -2.04
C GLY A 267 3.68 -13.75 -2.71
N ALA A 268 4.27 -14.72 -3.42
CA ALA A 268 5.48 -14.51 -4.21
C ALA A 268 5.38 -13.37 -5.24
N SER A 269 4.16 -13.02 -5.70
CA SER A 269 3.94 -11.88 -6.60
C SER A 269 4.25 -10.52 -5.95
N PHE A 270 4.44 -10.49 -4.64
CA PHE A 270 4.74 -9.28 -3.88
C PHE A 270 6.17 -9.24 -3.34
N GLY A 271 6.94 -10.29 -3.56
CA GLY A 271 8.32 -10.42 -3.13
C GLY A 271 8.61 -11.76 -2.43
N PRO A 272 9.89 -12.10 -2.23
CA PRO A 272 10.31 -13.38 -1.62
C PRO A 272 9.72 -13.64 -0.23
N HIS A 273 9.56 -12.60 0.64
CA HIS A 273 8.94 -12.75 1.95
C HIS A 273 7.41 -12.94 1.90
N GLY A 274 6.83 -12.88 0.70
CA GLY A 274 5.44 -13.26 0.46
C GLY A 274 5.20 -14.76 0.29
N GLU A 275 6.25 -15.58 0.16
CA GLU A 275 6.09 -17.02 0.09
C GLU A 275 5.46 -17.60 1.36
N GLY A 276 4.63 -18.61 1.20
CA GLY A 276 3.82 -19.17 2.28
C GLY A 276 2.54 -18.38 2.59
N TYR A 277 2.25 -17.33 1.83
CA TYR A 277 1.04 -16.51 1.97
C TYR A 277 0.28 -16.39 0.65
N VAL A 278 -1.01 -16.02 0.77
CA VAL A 278 -1.86 -15.61 -0.36
C VAL A 278 -2.64 -14.36 -0.01
N ARG A 279 -2.96 -13.54 -1.02
CA ARG A 279 -3.80 -12.36 -0.86
C ARG A 279 -5.18 -12.58 -1.46
N PHE A 280 -6.22 -12.50 -0.62
CA PHE A 280 -7.61 -12.41 -1.05
C PHE A 280 -8.00 -10.94 -1.28
N ALA A 281 -8.83 -10.69 -2.29
CA ALA A 281 -9.43 -9.37 -2.53
C ALA A 281 -10.89 -9.36 -2.05
N LEU A 282 -11.29 -8.33 -1.30
CA LEU A 282 -12.63 -8.16 -0.72
C LEU A 282 -13.60 -7.56 -1.75
N VAL A 283 -13.77 -8.24 -2.89
CA VAL A 283 -14.59 -7.75 -4.02
C VAL A 283 -15.98 -8.38 -4.09
N LEU A 284 -16.22 -9.44 -3.34
CA LEU A 284 -17.51 -10.14 -3.31
C LEU A 284 -18.35 -9.74 -2.09
N PRO A 285 -19.68 -9.73 -2.18
CA PRO A 285 -20.52 -9.52 -1.01
C PRO A 285 -20.47 -10.72 -0.05
N PRO A 286 -20.86 -10.55 1.23
CA PRO A 286 -20.71 -11.59 2.26
C PRO A 286 -21.38 -12.93 1.95
N ASP A 287 -22.51 -12.93 1.24
CA ASP A 287 -23.19 -14.17 0.80
C ASP A 287 -22.34 -14.96 -0.21
N LYS A 288 -21.72 -14.27 -1.17
CA LYS A 288 -20.80 -14.89 -2.13
C LYS A 288 -19.47 -15.32 -1.48
N ILE A 289 -19.00 -14.60 -0.49
CA ILE A 289 -17.84 -15.04 0.30
C ILE A 289 -18.14 -16.38 1.01
N ARG A 290 -19.35 -16.57 1.56
CA ARG A 290 -19.75 -17.86 2.14
C ARG A 290 -19.72 -19.00 1.12
N GLU A 291 -20.19 -18.76 -0.11
CA GLU A 291 -20.09 -19.73 -1.20
C GLU A 291 -18.62 -20.11 -1.52
N VAL A 292 -17.72 -19.12 -1.51
CA VAL A 292 -16.26 -19.33 -1.67
C VAL A 292 -15.72 -20.21 -0.54
N ILE A 293 -16.04 -19.92 0.73
CA ILE A 293 -15.61 -20.74 1.87
C ILE A 293 -16.09 -22.17 1.73
N ASP A 294 -17.35 -22.37 1.35
CA ASP A 294 -17.91 -23.71 1.13
C ASP A 294 -17.22 -24.45 -0.02
N ALA A 295 -16.82 -23.74 -1.08
CA ALA A 295 -16.05 -24.34 -2.18
C ALA A 295 -14.65 -24.79 -1.71
N ILE A 296 -13.95 -23.94 -0.94
CA ILE A 296 -12.65 -24.30 -0.35
C ILE A 296 -12.81 -25.51 0.58
N ARG A 297 -13.81 -25.52 1.46
CA ARG A 297 -14.09 -26.65 2.37
C ARG A 297 -14.31 -27.96 1.62
N ARG A 298 -15.11 -27.94 0.55
CA ARG A 298 -15.37 -29.13 -0.27
C ARG A 298 -14.17 -29.62 -1.06
N SER A 299 -13.23 -28.75 -1.38
CA SER A 299 -12.03 -29.12 -2.11
C SER A 299 -11.00 -29.92 -1.30
N GLY A 300 -11.11 -29.89 0.03
CA GLY A 300 -10.18 -30.57 0.94
C GLY A 300 -8.79 -29.89 1.06
N ILE A 301 -8.72 -28.64 0.67
CA ILE A 301 -7.48 -27.81 0.75
C ILE A 301 -7.38 -27.14 2.10
#